data_92fa7eec0cdae94047e7b95ca3bfd692
#
_entry.id   92fa7eec0cdae94047e7b95ca3bfd692
#
_cell.length_a   1.000
_cell.length_b   1.000
_cell.length_c   1.000
_cell.angle_alpha   90.00
_cell.angle_beta   90.00
_cell.angle_gamma   90.00
#
_symmetry.space_group_name_H-M   'P 1'
#
loop_
_entity.id
_entity.type
_entity.pdbx_description
1 polymer ?
#
loop_
_entity_poly.entity_id
_entity_poly.type
_entity_poly.pdbx_seq_one_letter_code
_entity_poly.pdbx_strand_id
1 'polypeptide(L)'
;MLRILDITAPDINNGNGIRVTLWVAGCTHHCKGCHNQWTWKYDQGKIFNEHKDEIYSKLSDWLSRDYVEGLTFSGGDPLCQDIDGINSEMEIVEWVRKNFPTKNIWLFCGDYYNDLPENSIKKTLCNMCDVIVEGPYEEDKRDIAHCPFRGSTNQNILYINKK
;
A
#
# COMPACT_ATOMS: atom_id res chain seq x y z
N MET A 1 -15.11 -3.00 4.07
CA MET A 1 -14.70 -2.38 5.39
C MET A 1 -13.20 -2.62 5.59
N LEU A 2 -12.38 -1.55 5.65
CA LEU A 2 -10.92 -1.64 5.78
C LEU A 2 -10.49 -2.10 7.18
N ARG A 3 -9.56 -3.06 7.23
CA ARG A 3 -8.88 -3.48 8.46
C ARG A 3 -7.39 -3.28 8.34
N ILE A 4 -6.80 -2.72 9.38
CA ILE A 4 -5.38 -2.46 9.50
C ILE A 4 -4.76 -3.52 10.41
N LEU A 5 -3.80 -4.25 9.87
CA LEU A 5 -3.07 -5.29 10.59
C LEU A 5 -1.96 -4.69 11.45
N ASP A 6 -1.20 -3.78 10.86
CA ASP A 6 -0.06 -3.15 11.53
C ASP A 6 0.33 -1.83 10.84
N ILE A 7 1.13 -1.05 11.54
CA ILE A 7 1.82 0.14 11.03
C ILE A 7 3.27 0.00 11.45
N THR A 8 4.15 -0.24 10.48
CA THR A 8 5.58 -0.42 10.74
C THR A 8 6.38 0.80 10.29
N ALA A 9 7.29 1.22 11.14
CA ALA A 9 8.26 2.28 10.85
C ALA A 9 9.45 2.20 11.85
N PRO A 10 10.67 2.53 11.45
CA PRO A 10 11.09 2.87 10.08
C PRO A 10 11.12 1.64 9.17
N ASP A 11 10.66 1.77 7.94
CA ASP A 11 10.67 0.72 6.93
C ASP A 11 11.50 1.17 5.73
N ILE A 12 12.40 0.31 5.25
CA ILE A 12 13.29 0.55 4.09
C ILE A 12 13.06 -0.45 2.96
N ASN A 13 12.12 -1.39 3.12
CA ASN A 13 11.88 -2.48 2.18
C ASN A 13 10.67 -2.24 1.27
N ASN A 14 9.77 -1.37 1.68
CA ASN A 14 8.51 -1.13 1.00
C ASN A 14 8.48 0.22 0.25
N GLY A 15 9.51 0.50 -0.51
CA GLY A 15 9.67 1.70 -1.32
C GLY A 15 10.95 2.48 -1.01
N ASN A 16 11.21 3.52 -1.79
CA ASN A 16 12.43 4.31 -1.67
C ASN A 16 12.46 5.14 -0.38
N GLY A 17 13.65 5.21 0.24
CA GLY A 17 13.88 5.96 1.47
C GLY A 17 13.33 5.28 2.72
N ILE A 18 13.27 6.05 3.82
CA ILE A 18 12.67 5.59 5.09
C ILE A 18 11.17 5.90 5.04
N ARG A 19 10.34 4.91 5.33
CA ARG A 19 8.90 4.98 5.14
C ARG A 19 8.11 4.53 6.37
N VAL A 20 6.84 4.87 6.35
CA VAL A 20 5.81 4.25 7.20
C VAL A 20 5.02 3.30 6.33
N THR A 21 4.93 2.03 6.71
CA THR A 21 4.13 1.05 5.97
C THR A 21 2.87 0.72 6.73
N LEU A 22 1.73 0.94 6.09
CA LEU A 22 0.40 0.58 6.56
C LEU A 22 0.02 -0.77 5.97
N TRP A 23 -0.15 -1.78 6.82
CA TRP A 23 -0.46 -3.15 6.43
C TRP A 23 -1.95 -3.39 6.48
N VAL A 24 -2.58 -3.57 5.30
CA VAL A 24 -4.01 -3.88 5.19
C VAL A 24 -4.28 -5.37 5.21
N ALA A 25 -5.44 -5.77 5.72
CA ALA A 25 -5.90 -7.15 5.74
C ALA A 25 -6.67 -7.49 4.46
N GLY A 26 -6.46 -8.70 3.95
CA GLY A 26 -7.22 -9.26 2.84
C GLY A 26 -6.51 -9.21 1.50
N CYS A 27 -6.43 -10.36 0.84
CA CYS A 27 -5.92 -10.50 -0.51
C CYS A 27 -6.57 -11.72 -1.18
N THR A 28 -7.04 -11.56 -2.40
CA THR A 28 -7.65 -12.63 -3.20
C THR A 28 -6.69 -13.27 -4.20
N HIS A 29 -5.50 -12.71 -4.40
CA HIS A 29 -4.52 -13.24 -5.37
C HIS A 29 -3.92 -14.58 -4.93
N HIS A 30 -3.68 -14.75 -3.63
CA HIS A 30 -3.11 -15.97 -3.04
C HIS A 30 -1.89 -16.49 -3.81
N CYS A 31 -0.97 -15.60 -4.20
CA CYS A 31 0.21 -15.93 -4.98
C CYS A 31 1.06 -17.00 -4.29
N LYS A 32 1.44 -18.04 -5.04
CA LYS A 32 2.32 -19.10 -4.54
C LYS A 32 3.65 -18.50 -4.09
N GLY A 33 4.09 -18.84 -2.87
CA GLY A 33 5.34 -18.32 -2.30
C GLY A 33 5.28 -16.86 -1.81
N CYS A 34 4.09 -16.27 -1.72
CA CYS A 34 3.91 -14.91 -1.18
C CYS A 34 4.55 -14.79 0.21
N HIS A 35 5.32 -13.73 0.43
CA HIS A 35 5.98 -13.47 1.72
C HIS A 35 5.01 -13.03 2.81
N ASN A 36 3.85 -12.49 2.43
CA ASN A 36 2.88 -11.87 3.34
C ASN A 36 1.60 -12.70 3.47
N GLN A 37 1.68 -14.03 3.45
CA GLN A 37 0.49 -14.91 3.57
C GLN A 37 -0.34 -14.65 4.83
N TRP A 38 0.28 -14.14 5.89
CA TRP A 38 -0.37 -13.77 7.15
C TRP A 38 -1.38 -12.61 6.98
N THR A 39 -1.31 -11.87 5.88
CA THR A 39 -2.20 -10.74 5.59
C THR A 39 -3.43 -11.12 4.75
N TRP A 40 -3.56 -12.36 4.27
CA TRP A 40 -4.59 -12.75 3.31
C TRP A 40 -6.02 -12.71 3.86
N LYS A 41 -6.19 -12.95 5.15
CA LYS A 41 -7.50 -13.01 5.79
C LYS A 41 -8.07 -11.62 6.03
N TYR A 42 -9.36 -11.45 5.70
CA TYR A 42 -10.07 -10.17 5.84
C TYR A 42 -10.58 -9.89 7.26
N ASP A 43 -10.64 -10.87 8.13
CA ASP A 43 -11.22 -10.78 9.47
C ASP A 43 -10.20 -10.45 10.59
N GLN A 44 -8.96 -10.14 10.20
CA GLN A 44 -7.87 -9.83 11.12
C GLN A 44 -7.60 -8.31 11.19
N GLY A 45 -6.99 -7.89 12.29
CA GLY A 45 -6.59 -6.49 12.49
C GLY A 45 -7.72 -5.59 12.99
N LYS A 46 -7.40 -4.31 13.14
CA LYS A 46 -8.30 -3.28 13.65
C LYS A 46 -9.16 -2.71 12.53
N ILE A 47 -10.46 -2.57 12.76
CA ILE A 47 -11.36 -1.86 11.85
C ILE A 47 -10.96 -0.38 11.81
N PHE A 48 -10.61 0.12 10.62
CA PHE A 48 -10.12 1.48 10.47
C PHE A 48 -11.09 2.53 11.05
N ASN A 49 -12.37 2.43 10.72
CA ASN A 49 -13.38 3.41 11.17
C ASN A 49 -13.57 3.45 12.70
N GLU A 50 -13.27 2.37 13.40
CA GLU A 50 -13.38 2.29 14.86
C GLU A 50 -12.09 2.76 15.57
N HIS A 51 -10.97 2.83 14.85
CA HIS A 51 -9.65 3.13 15.41
C HIS A 51 -8.92 4.29 14.69
N LYS A 52 -9.68 5.18 14.02
CA LYS A 52 -9.10 6.28 13.20
C LYS A 52 -8.09 7.12 13.99
N ASP A 53 -8.46 7.55 15.18
CA ASP A 53 -7.60 8.44 16.00
C ASP A 53 -6.27 7.77 16.36
N GLU A 54 -6.30 6.49 16.72
CA GLU A 54 -5.09 5.72 17.03
C GLU A 54 -4.20 5.57 15.79
N ILE A 55 -4.82 5.23 14.65
CA ILE A 55 -4.12 5.02 13.38
C ILE A 55 -3.48 6.32 12.90
N TYR A 56 -4.24 7.42 12.87
CA TYR A 56 -3.73 8.72 12.47
C TYR A 56 -2.66 9.26 13.43
N SER A 57 -2.78 9.01 14.73
CA SER A 57 -1.74 9.35 15.70
C SER A 57 -0.42 8.65 15.38
N LYS A 58 -0.45 7.34 15.14
CA LYS A 58 0.74 6.56 14.77
C LYS A 58 1.35 7.02 13.44
N LEU A 59 0.52 7.28 12.44
CA LEU A 59 0.99 7.79 11.14
C LEU A 59 1.63 9.17 11.31
N SER A 60 1.00 10.06 12.09
CA SER A 60 1.51 11.41 12.36
C SER A 60 2.86 11.40 13.06
N ASP A 61 3.04 10.55 14.06
CA ASP A 61 4.28 10.43 14.82
C ASP A 61 5.50 10.14 13.94
N TRP A 62 5.30 9.40 12.84
CA TRP A 62 6.36 9.06 11.91
C TRP A 62 6.44 10.01 10.72
N LEU A 63 5.31 10.35 10.09
CA LEU A 63 5.28 11.23 8.92
C LEU A 63 5.74 12.65 9.20
N SER A 64 5.66 13.12 10.46
CA SER A 64 6.18 14.42 10.87
C SER A 64 7.71 14.51 10.87
N ARG A 65 8.42 13.38 10.80
CA ARG A 65 9.89 13.35 10.80
C ARG A 65 10.44 13.70 9.42
N ASP A 66 11.40 14.63 9.36
CA ASP A 66 11.95 15.13 8.09
C ASP A 66 12.58 14.02 7.23
N TYR A 67 13.22 13.03 7.88
CA TYR A 67 13.90 11.93 7.19
C TYR A 67 12.95 10.82 6.70
N VAL A 68 11.67 10.86 7.02
CA VAL A 68 10.67 9.91 6.50
C VAL A 68 10.16 10.41 5.16
N GLU A 69 10.32 9.61 4.11
CA GLU A 69 9.96 9.98 2.73
C GLU A 69 8.44 9.93 2.48
N GLY A 70 7.72 9.02 3.14
CA GLY A 70 6.30 8.92 2.94
C GLY A 70 5.62 7.68 3.49
N LEU A 71 4.39 7.48 3.04
CA LEU A 71 3.53 6.36 3.38
C LEU A 71 3.57 5.28 2.29
N THR A 72 3.51 4.02 2.69
CA THR A 72 3.29 2.88 1.80
C THR A 72 2.06 2.09 2.24
N PHE A 73 1.15 1.84 1.31
CA PHE A 73 0.09 0.83 1.47
C PHE A 73 0.63 -0.52 1.01
N SER A 74 0.59 -1.51 1.89
CA SER A 74 1.06 -2.87 1.64
C SER A 74 0.23 -3.87 2.47
N GLY A 75 0.66 -5.12 2.52
CA GLY A 75 0.05 -6.12 3.38
C GLY A 75 -0.62 -7.22 2.59
N GLY A 76 -1.94 -7.31 2.66
CA GLY A 76 -2.79 -8.07 1.76
C GLY A 76 -2.72 -7.45 0.38
N ASP A 77 -3.81 -6.89 -0.07
CA ASP A 77 -3.79 -6.08 -1.29
C ASP A 77 -4.78 -4.91 -1.13
N PRO A 78 -4.30 -3.66 -1.17
CA PRO A 78 -5.15 -2.48 -1.12
C PRO A 78 -6.26 -2.48 -2.17
N LEU A 79 -6.01 -3.03 -3.37
CA LEU A 79 -7.02 -3.11 -4.43
C LEU A 79 -7.97 -4.32 -4.30
N CYS A 80 -7.72 -5.24 -3.37
CA CYS A 80 -8.63 -6.35 -3.06
C CYS A 80 -9.72 -5.98 -2.03
N GLN A 81 -9.80 -4.72 -1.60
CA GLN A 81 -10.80 -4.26 -0.65
C GLN A 81 -12.18 -4.08 -1.31
N ASP A 82 -13.24 -4.15 -0.50
CA ASP A 82 -14.57 -3.70 -0.93
C ASP A 82 -14.59 -2.17 -1.15
N ILE A 83 -15.69 -1.65 -1.72
CA ILE A 83 -15.84 -0.22 -2.03
C ILE A 83 -15.61 0.64 -0.78
N ASP A 84 -16.14 0.24 0.37
CA ASP A 84 -15.97 0.99 1.63
C ASP A 84 -14.52 0.95 2.11
N GLY A 85 -13.82 -0.17 1.89
CA GLY A 85 -12.41 -0.32 2.20
C GLY A 85 -11.55 0.60 1.34
N ILE A 86 -11.76 0.63 0.02
CA ILE A 86 -11.05 1.54 -0.89
C ILE A 86 -11.36 3.01 -0.57
N ASN A 87 -12.60 3.36 -0.25
CA ASN A 87 -12.94 4.72 0.19
C ASN A 87 -12.18 5.11 1.47
N SER A 88 -12.01 4.17 2.40
CA SER A 88 -11.22 4.42 3.62
C SER A 88 -9.72 4.62 3.31
N GLU A 89 -9.17 3.89 2.34
CA GLU A 89 -7.79 4.11 1.88
C GLU A 89 -7.63 5.47 1.20
N MET A 90 -8.61 5.89 0.38
CA MET A 90 -8.63 7.21 -0.24
C MET A 90 -8.70 8.33 0.83
N GLU A 91 -9.50 8.13 1.89
CA GLU A 91 -9.55 9.05 3.03
C GLU A 91 -8.16 9.20 3.69
N ILE A 92 -7.43 8.09 3.87
CA ILE A 92 -6.06 8.13 4.42
C ILE A 92 -5.12 8.89 3.47
N VAL A 93 -5.21 8.66 2.16
CA VAL A 93 -4.40 9.40 1.16
C VAL A 93 -4.69 10.90 1.25
N GLU A 94 -5.94 11.32 1.27
CA GLU A 94 -6.34 12.72 1.39
C GLU A 94 -5.82 13.35 2.69
N TRP A 95 -5.93 12.61 3.80
CA TRP A 95 -5.41 13.06 5.08
C TRP A 95 -3.89 13.27 5.05
N VAL A 96 -3.13 12.35 4.43
CA VAL A 96 -1.68 12.50 4.25
C VAL A 96 -1.36 13.71 3.37
N ARG A 97 -2.07 13.88 2.24
CA ARG A 97 -1.87 15.02 1.34
C ARG A 97 -2.12 16.36 2.03
N LYS A 98 -3.12 16.41 2.89
CA LYS A 98 -3.48 17.63 3.64
C LYS A 98 -2.47 17.97 4.74
N ASN A 99 -2.05 16.98 5.52
CA ASN A 99 -1.24 17.21 6.72
C ASN A 99 0.27 17.10 6.46
N PHE A 100 0.67 16.35 5.44
CA PHE A 100 2.06 16.07 5.08
C PHE A 100 2.27 16.20 3.56
N PRO A 101 2.08 17.39 2.97
CA PRO A 101 2.02 17.56 1.50
C PRO A 101 3.33 17.24 0.77
N THR A 102 4.46 17.18 1.48
CA THR A 102 5.77 16.82 0.91
C THR A 102 6.02 15.32 0.88
N LYS A 103 5.22 14.52 1.60
CA LYS A 103 5.39 13.08 1.69
C LYS A 103 4.78 12.37 0.49
N ASN A 104 5.54 11.45 -0.11
CA ASN A 104 5.03 10.65 -1.22
C ASN A 104 4.27 9.40 -0.72
N ILE A 105 3.42 8.86 -1.57
CA ILE A 105 2.57 7.71 -1.26
C ILE A 105 2.84 6.60 -2.27
N TRP A 106 3.21 5.43 -1.76
CA TRP A 106 3.39 4.19 -2.51
C TRP A 106 2.24 3.23 -2.23
N LEU A 107 1.88 2.44 -3.24
CA LEU A 107 0.85 1.41 -3.13
C LEU A 107 1.35 0.14 -3.82
N PHE A 108 1.29 -0.99 -3.10
CA PHE A 108 1.60 -2.32 -3.63
C PHE A 108 0.31 -3.05 -3.94
N CYS A 109 0.17 -3.60 -5.15
CA CYS A 109 -1.01 -4.36 -5.56
C CYS A 109 -0.66 -5.52 -6.49
N GLY A 110 -1.52 -6.53 -6.52
CA GLY A 110 -1.39 -7.65 -7.43
C GLY A 110 -2.05 -7.44 -8.80
N ASP A 111 -2.93 -6.46 -8.94
CA ASP A 111 -3.52 -6.08 -10.22
C ASP A 111 -2.52 -5.28 -11.06
N TYR A 112 -2.59 -5.39 -12.40
CA TYR A 112 -1.87 -4.49 -13.29
C TYR A 112 -2.69 -3.21 -13.52
N TYR A 113 -2.06 -2.05 -13.40
CA TYR A 113 -2.68 -0.73 -13.51
C TYR A 113 -3.42 -0.53 -14.84
N ASN A 114 -2.82 -1.00 -15.94
CA ASN A 114 -3.42 -0.86 -17.27
C ASN A 114 -4.64 -1.77 -17.49
N ASP A 115 -4.80 -2.82 -16.69
CA ASP A 115 -5.95 -3.74 -16.77
C ASP A 115 -7.14 -3.24 -15.94
N LEU A 116 -6.93 -2.23 -15.08
CA LEU A 116 -8.00 -1.63 -14.29
C LEU A 116 -8.89 -0.76 -15.18
N PRO A 117 -10.24 -0.91 -15.10
CA PRO A 117 -11.16 -0.04 -15.83
C PRO A 117 -10.93 1.43 -15.49
N GLU A 118 -10.93 2.33 -16.49
CA GLU A 118 -10.59 3.75 -16.33
C GLU A 118 -11.43 4.48 -15.27
N ASN A 119 -12.71 4.14 -15.15
CA ASN A 119 -13.63 4.76 -14.20
C ASN A 119 -13.81 3.93 -12.91
N SER A 120 -12.94 2.97 -12.64
CA SER A 120 -13.04 2.16 -11.43
C SER A 120 -12.50 2.91 -10.21
N ILE A 121 -13.08 2.62 -9.06
CA ILE A 121 -12.59 3.16 -7.77
C ILE A 121 -11.15 2.72 -7.50
N LYS A 122 -10.74 1.52 -7.94
CA LYS A 122 -9.36 1.02 -7.86
C LYS A 122 -8.40 1.92 -8.64
N LYS A 123 -8.76 2.27 -9.88
CA LYS A 123 -7.96 3.17 -10.73
C LYS A 123 -7.86 4.56 -10.11
N THR A 124 -8.95 5.03 -9.49
CA THR A 124 -8.97 6.31 -8.78
C THR A 124 -7.99 6.31 -7.63
N LEU A 125 -7.99 5.28 -6.77
CA LEU A 125 -7.04 5.16 -5.67
C LEU A 125 -5.58 5.14 -6.20
N CYS A 126 -5.30 4.36 -7.25
CA CYS A 126 -3.98 4.34 -7.89
C CYS A 126 -3.54 5.74 -8.33
N ASN A 127 -4.43 6.51 -8.96
CA ASN A 127 -4.14 7.86 -9.46
C ASN A 127 -3.91 8.88 -8.33
N MET A 128 -4.37 8.61 -7.11
CA MET A 128 -4.10 9.44 -5.94
C MET A 128 -2.73 9.17 -5.32
N CYS A 129 -2.08 8.04 -5.65
CA CYS A 129 -0.75 7.68 -5.19
C CYS A 129 0.35 8.24 -6.12
N ASP A 130 1.59 8.27 -5.64
CA ASP A 130 2.73 8.74 -6.46
C ASP A 130 3.41 7.58 -7.19
N VAL A 131 3.49 6.43 -6.54
CA VAL A 131 4.14 5.22 -7.09
C VAL A 131 3.29 3.99 -6.82
N ILE A 132 3.15 3.16 -7.84
CA ILE A 132 2.48 1.86 -7.75
C ILE A 132 3.51 0.75 -8.02
N VAL A 133 3.58 -0.23 -7.14
CA VAL A 133 4.27 -1.50 -7.39
C VAL A 133 3.19 -2.52 -7.72
N GLU A 134 3.11 -2.91 -9.00
CA GLU A 134 2.00 -3.63 -9.56
C GLU A 134 2.34 -5.05 -10.02
N GLY A 135 1.34 -5.88 -10.09
CA GLY A 135 1.41 -7.24 -10.62
C GLY A 135 1.52 -8.32 -9.54
N PRO A 136 1.00 -9.52 -9.81
CA PRO A 136 1.06 -10.63 -8.87
C PRO A 136 2.50 -11.11 -8.68
N TYR A 137 2.82 -11.57 -7.47
CA TYR A 137 4.10 -12.22 -7.24
C TYR A 137 4.14 -13.58 -7.95
N GLU A 138 5.20 -13.82 -8.73
CA GLU A 138 5.48 -15.08 -9.40
C GLU A 138 6.78 -15.70 -8.85
N GLU A 139 6.67 -16.81 -8.13
CA GLU A 139 7.80 -17.47 -7.46
C GLU A 139 8.92 -17.85 -8.44
N ASP A 140 8.55 -18.33 -9.64
CA ASP A 140 9.51 -18.73 -10.67
C ASP A 140 10.28 -17.54 -11.28
N LYS A 141 9.81 -16.33 -11.06
CA LYS A 141 10.43 -15.06 -11.49
C LYS A 141 11.01 -14.26 -10.34
N ARG A 142 11.18 -14.89 -9.18
CA ARG A 142 11.75 -14.24 -7.99
C ARG A 142 13.12 -13.65 -8.29
N ASP A 143 13.28 -12.36 -8.02
CA ASP A 143 14.55 -11.66 -8.16
C ASP A 143 14.66 -10.53 -7.13
N ILE A 144 15.15 -10.86 -5.95
CA ILE A 144 15.33 -9.89 -4.86
C ILE A 144 16.64 -9.11 -5.03
N ALA A 145 17.63 -9.69 -5.70
CA ALA A 145 18.96 -9.09 -5.79
C ALA A 145 19.03 -7.89 -6.75
N HIS A 146 18.23 -7.92 -7.84
CA HIS A 146 18.30 -6.93 -8.91
C HIS A 146 17.04 -6.06 -9.04
N CYS A 147 16.00 -6.37 -8.27
CA CYS A 147 14.71 -5.70 -8.35
C CYS A 147 14.33 -5.10 -6.99
N PRO A 148 14.87 -3.93 -6.61
CA PRO A 148 14.49 -3.29 -5.36
C PRO A 148 12.98 -3.03 -5.34
N PHE A 149 12.37 -3.25 -4.18
CA PHE A 149 10.95 -3.00 -3.90
C PHE A 149 9.94 -3.87 -4.67
N ARG A 150 10.36 -4.88 -5.43
CA ARG A 150 9.49 -5.87 -6.05
C ARG A 150 9.99 -7.27 -5.81
N GLY A 151 9.08 -8.24 -5.72
CA GLY A 151 9.43 -9.62 -5.38
C GLY A 151 9.79 -10.48 -6.58
N SER A 152 9.31 -10.12 -7.77
CA SER A 152 9.50 -10.88 -9.01
C SER A 152 9.63 -9.97 -10.23
N THR A 153 10.28 -10.47 -11.29
CA THR A 153 10.64 -9.67 -12.48
C THR A 153 9.43 -9.22 -13.30
N ASN A 154 8.28 -9.89 -13.18
CA ASN A 154 7.04 -9.49 -13.84
C ASN A 154 6.35 -8.29 -13.20
N GLN A 155 6.70 -7.95 -11.94
CA GLN A 155 6.15 -6.78 -11.27
C GLN A 155 6.82 -5.50 -11.78
N ASN A 156 6.05 -4.43 -11.90
CA ASN A 156 6.53 -3.12 -12.37
C ASN A 156 6.44 -2.08 -11.27
N ILE A 157 7.31 -1.08 -11.34
CA ILE A 157 7.24 0.12 -10.50
C ILE A 157 6.83 1.28 -11.40
N LEU A 158 5.61 1.77 -11.22
CA LEU A 158 5.03 2.84 -12.02
C LEU A 158 5.03 4.15 -11.22
N TYR A 159 5.61 5.19 -11.78
CA TYR A 159 5.57 6.55 -11.24
C TYR A 159 4.38 7.28 -11.87
N ILE A 160 3.28 7.41 -11.10
CA ILE A 160 2.02 8.02 -11.56
C ILE A 160 2.10 9.54 -11.45
N ASN A 161 2.48 10.04 -10.28
CA ASN A 161 2.63 11.45 -10.00
C ASN A 161 4.10 11.73 -9.67
N LYS A 162 4.83 12.36 -10.58
CA LYS A 162 6.19 12.83 -10.29
C LYS A 162 6.11 14.07 -9.41
N LYS A 163 6.48 13.92 -8.16
CA LYS A 163 6.84 15.04 -7.29
C LYS A 163 8.34 15.15 -7.19
#